data_f3eab80437e0005b7889627a43168946
#
_entry.id   f3eab80437e0005b7889627a43168946
#
_cell.length_a   1.000
_cell.length_b   1.000
_cell.length_c   1.000
_cell.angle_alpha   90.00
_cell.angle_beta   90.00
_cell.angle_gamma   90.00
#
_symmetry.space_group_name_H-M   'P 1'
#
loop_
_entity.id
_entity.type
_entity.pdbx_description
1 polymer ?
#
loop_
_entity_poly.entity_id
_entity_poly.type
_entity_poly.pdbx_seq_one_letter_code
_entity_poly.pdbx_strand_id
1 'polypeptide(L)'
;MTLPQMRTLEEEDDDERLAKKIKVEPWKLEAVLGKEVVDVVVEKVTVATVEVLDRKKISYLVKTLSEVAPLRDLQHLKRVKSCQKSAVILLWHAEVAEGVLDKLHSLGVETAGLGKVAITKVASRQPITRAQFVHLREEEGYWPSSFHEDKELESLVSGTHGLWGEKAREEQDKMLGLCGSHGGVVADGMRVVAKGQGSTDHPLAHTAMVLVDLVARSQGGGAWSFTDSPSFSFTPVQELTPLTSSTVPSTGPYLCTGYTVYLAKWVSCTSNTG
;
A
#
# COMPACT_ATOMS: atom_id res chain seq x y z
N MET A 1 68.09 -31.42 -0.30
CA MET A 1 67.25 -31.45 0.91
C MET A 1 66.99 -30.00 1.29
N THR A 2 65.83 -29.49 0.91
CA THR A 2 65.39 -28.10 1.16
C THR A 2 64.25 -28.17 2.15
N LEU A 3 64.38 -27.56 3.31
CA LEU A 3 63.39 -27.53 4.38
C LEU A 3 62.23 -26.63 4.00
N PRO A 4 60.94 -26.93 4.33
CA PRO A 4 59.85 -26.06 4.16
C PRO A 4 59.88 -24.91 5.17
N GLN A 5 59.70 -23.69 4.70
CA GLN A 5 59.50 -22.50 5.54
C GLN A 5 58.17 -22.61 6.31
N MET A 6 58.28 -22.55 7.63
CA MET A 6 57.15 -22.37 8.53
C MET A 6 56.58 -20.97 8.31
N ARG A 7 55.30 -20.88 7.90
CA ARG A 7 54.49 -19.65 8.01
C ARG A 7 54.26 -19.36 9.48
N THR A 8 54.54 -18.15 9.88
CA THR A 8 54.41 -17.68 11.26
C THR A 8 52.95 -17.43 11.63
N LEU A 9 52.61 -17.83 12.85
CA LEU A 9 51.29 -17.70 13.49
C LEU A 9 50.77 -16.25 13.63
N GLU A 10 51.48 -15.25 13.12
CA GLU A 10 51.10 -13.83 13.20
C GLU A 10 50.18 -13.38 12.06
N GLU A 11 50.15 -14.10 10.92
CA GLU A 11 49.27 -13.74 9.78
C GLU A 11 47.81 -14.20 9.97
N GLU A 12 47.54 -15.22 10.79
CA GLU A 12 46.18 -15.69 11.07
C GLU A 12 45.43 -14.77 12.07
N ASP A 13 46.16 -14.05 12.94
CA ASP A 13 45.53 -13.16 13.94
C ASP A 13 45.12 -11.82 13.37
N ASP A 14 45.69 -11.37 12.26
CA ASP A 14 45.30 -10.11 11.58
C ASP A 14 44.04 -10.27 10.71
N ASP A 15 43.82 -11.43 10.09
CA ASP A 15 42.59 -11.71 9.34
C ASP A 15 41.40 -11.87 10.29
N GLU A 16 41.57 -12.45 11.47
CA GLU A 16 40.53 -12.53 12.50
C GLU A 16 40.24 -11.17 13.15
N ARG A 17 41.22 -10.27 13.22
CA ARG A 17 41.06 -8.89 13.69
C ARG A 17 40.38 -7.99 12.67
N LEU A 18 40.61 -8.18 11.36
CA LEU A 18 39.89 -7.46 10.29
C LEU A 18 38.44 -7.89 10.22
N ALA A 19 38.14 -9.19 10.41
CA ALA A 19 36.76 -9.70 10.44
C ALA A 19 35.92 -9.14 11.62
N LYS A 20 36.57 -8.77 12.72
CA LYS A 20 35.91 -8.22 13.94
C LYS A 20 35.62 -6.72 13.88
N LYS A 21 36.04 -5.98 12.83
CA LYS A 21 35.92 -4.51 12.77
C LYS A 21 34.83 -3.96 11.85
N ILE A 22 34.14 -4.80 11.11
CA ILE A 22 32.94 -4.36 10.42
C ILE A 22 31.78 -4.51 11.41
N LYS A 23 31.55 -3.51 12.26
CA LYS A 23 30.22 -3.30 12.88
C LYS A 23 29.26 -3.02 11.74
N VAL A 24 28.68 -4.08 11.19
CA VAL A 24 27.51 -3.94 10.33
C VAL A 24 26.43 -3.34 11.23
N GLU A 25 26.15 -2.07 11.04
CA GLU A 25 25.00 -1.43 11.70
C GLU A 25 23.78 -2.31 11.40
N PRO A 26 23.01 -2.72 12.40
CA PRO A 26 21.84 -3.54 12.17
C PRO A 26 20.90 -2.76 11.25
N TRP A 27 20.54 -3.34 10.10
CA TRP A 27 19.58 -2.73 9.19
C TRP A 27 18.24 -2.47 9.91
N LYS A 28 17.60 -1.39 9.55
CA LYS A 28 16.32 -0.98 10.10
C LYS A 28 15.23 -1.23 9.07
N LEU A 29 14.16 -1.90 9.47
CA LEU A 29 12.97 -2.06 8.65
C LEU A 29 12.09 -0.82 8.80
N GLU A 30 11.76 -0.18 7.68
CA GLU A 30 10.81 0.91 7.60
C GLU A 30 9.71 0.56 6.59
N ALA A 31 8.45 0.80 6.96
CA ALA A 31 7.36 0.68 6.02
C ALA A 31 7.37 1.88 5.06
N VAL A 32 7.35 1.60 3.75
CA VAL A 32 7.17 2.62 2.72
C VAL A 32 5.69 2.66 2.39
N LEU A 33 4.99 3.64 2.96
CA LEU A 33 3.55 3.82 2.79
C LEU A 33 3.27 5.00 1.84
N GLY A 34 2.14 4.93 1.14
CA GLY A 34 1.68 6.02 0.30
C GLY A 34 1.45 7.31 1.11
N LYS A 35 1.65 8.46 0.47
CA LYS A 35 1.47 9.77 1.09
C LYS A 35 0.07 9.93 1.71
N GLU A 36 -0.95 9.38 1.04
CA GLU A 36 -2.34 9.37 1.50
C GLU A 36 -2.56 8.63 2.83
N VAL A 37 -1.64 7.74 3.21
CA VAL A 37 -1.67 7.01 4.49
C VAL A 37 -0.89 7.76 5.56
N VAL A 38 0.27 8.31 5.19
CA VAL A 38 1.21 8.97 6.12
C VAL A 38 0.71 10.34 6.55
N ASP A 39 0.11 11.11 5.63
CA ASP A 39 -0.41 12.43 5.92
C ASP A 39 -1.64 12.33 6.81
N VAL A 40 -1.57 12.91 8.02
CA VAL A 40 -2.71 12.93 8.96
C VAL A 40 -3.82 13.84 8.46
N VAL A 41 -3.48 14.91 7.74
CA VAL A 41 -4.43 15.89 7.23
C VAL A 41 -5.07 15.38 5.94
N VAL A 42 -6.39 15.27 5.94
CA VAL A 42 -7.18 14.95 4.74
C VAL A 42 -7.59 16.23 4.05
N GLU A 43 -7.34 16.32 2.74
CA GLU A 43 -7.77 17.46 1.93
C GLU A 43 -9.28 17.68 2.02
N LYS A 44 -9.71 18.93 1.91
CA LYS A 44 -11.12 19.30 1.99
C LYS A 44 -11.59 19.91 0.69
N VAL A 45 -12.86 19.67 0.42
CA VAL A 45 -13.61 20.27 -0.70
C VAL A 45 -14.79 21.06 -0.17
N THR A 46 -15.24 22.03 -0.95
CA THR A 46 -16.40 22.87 -0.63
C THR A 46 -17.67 22.27 -1.18
N VAL A 47 -18.70 22.25 -0.37
CA VAL A 47 -20.02 21.71 -0.71
C VAL A 47 -21.13 22.64 -0.27
N ALA A 48 -22.22 22.64 -1.02
CA ALA A 48 -23.45 23.27 -0.56
C ALA A 48 -24.18 22.35 0.43
N THR A 49 -24.67 22.93 1.48
CA THR A 49 -25.51 22.29 2.49
C THR A 49 -26.77 23.11 2.71
N VAL A 50 -27.85 22.44 3.08
CA VAL A 50 -29.11 23.11 3.39
C VAL A 50 -29.66 22.63 4.73
N GLU A 51 -30.14 23.56 5.52
CA GLU A 51 -30.81 23.25 6.77
C GLU A 51 -32.22 22.74 6.50
N VAL A 52 -32.67 21.73 7.25
CA VAL A 52 -34.02 21.19 7.18
C VAL A 52 -34.73 21.49 8.51
N LEU A 53 -35.73 22.33 8.45
CA LEU A 53 -36.48 22.75 9.61
C LEU A 53 -37.53 21.71 10.01
N ASP A 54 -38.13 21.04 9.05
CA ASP A 54 -39.10 19.96 9.29
C ASP A 54 -38.42 18.59 9.17
N ARG A 55 -38.10 17.98 10.31
CA ARG A 55 -37.45 16.66 10.37
C ARG A 55 -38.26 15.53 9.69
N LYS A 56 -39.58 15.66 9.58
CA LYS A 56 -40.43 14.65 8.90
C LYS A 56 -40.13 14.54 7.43
N LYS A 57 -39.64 15.61 6.80
CA LYS A 57 -39.27 15.65 5.38
C LYS A 57 -37.90 15.05 5.06
N ILE A 58 -37.06 14.78 6.05
CA ILE A 58 -35.67 14.33 5.83
C ILE A 58 -35.62 13.07 4.97
N SER A 59 -36.39 12.04 5.31
CA SER A 59 -36.38 10.77 4.56
C SER A 59 -36.78 10.95 3.10
N TYR A 60 -37.79 11.77 2.85
CA TYR A 60 -38.24 12.13 1.49
C TYR A 60 -37.10 12.88 0.75
N LEU A 61 -36.56 13.93 1.35
CA LEU A 61 -35.48 14.72 0.75
C LEU A 61 -34.22 13.87 0.44
N VAL A 62 -33.82 13.00 1.35
CA VAL A 62 -32.67 12.12 1.12
C VAL A 62 -32.94 11.18 -0.05
N LYS A 63 -34.13 10.59 -0.14
CA LYS A 63 -34.49 9.70 -1.26
C LYS A 63 -34.44 10.46 -2.57
N THR A 64 -35.18 11.57 -2.67
CA THR A 64 -35.26 12.39 -3.89
C THR A 64 -33.88 12.90 -4.32
N LEU A 65 -33.10 13.44 -3.39
CA LEU A 65 -31.74 13.90 -3.68
C LEU A 65 -30.79 12.78 -4.08
N SER A 66 -30.98 11.54 -3.62
CA SER A 66 -30.16 10.40 -4.05
C SER A 66 -30.43 10.03 -5.51
N GLU A 67 -31.64 10.29 -6.00
CA GLU A 67 -32.05 10.07 -7.39
C GLU A 67 -31.58 11.20 -8.31
N VAL A 68 -31.86 12.48 -7.93
CA VAL A 68 -31.64 13.64 -8.80
C VAL A 68 -30.24 14.29 -8.66
N ALA A 69 -29.58 14.11 -7.51
CA ALA A 69 -28.29 14.69 -7.19
C ALA A 69 -27.44 13.72 -6.34
N PRO A 70 -27.00 12.58 -6.89
CA PRO A 70 -26.21 11.60 -6.14
C PRO A 70 -24.85 12.15 -5.72
N LEU A 71 -24.37 11.74 -4.53
CA LEU A 71 -23.04 12.07 -4.01
C LEU A 71 -21.99 11.18 -4.66
N ARG A 72 -21.55 11.45 -5.87
CA ARG A 72 -20.67 10.58 -6.67
C ARG A 72 -19.36 10.26 -5.94
N ASP A 73 -18.50 11.24 -5.76
CA ASP A 73 -17.18 11.19 -5.14
C ASP A 73 -17.22 11.41 -3.61
N LEU A 74 -18.38 11.82 -3.07
CA LEU A 74 -18.59 12.10 -1.65
C LEU A 74 -19.39 10.99 -0.94
N GLN A 75 -19.46 9.79 -1.48
CA GLN A 75 -20.22 8.66 -0.91
C GLN A 75 -19.79 8.25 0.48
N HIS A 76 -18.53 8.56 0.86
CA HIS A 76 -18.00 8.32 2.20
C HIS A 76 -18.63 9.23 3.25
N LEU A 77 -19.29 10.31 2.86
CA LEU A 77 -19.94 11.24 3.77
C LEU A 77 -21.41 10.85 4.02
N LYS A 78 -21.84 11.03 5.24
CA LYS A 78 -23.28 10.91 5.54
C LYS A 78 -24.01 12.08 4.92
N ARG A 79 -25.08 11.80 4.17
CA ARG A 79 -25.88 12.85 3.53
C ARG A 79 -26.55 13.80 4.52
N VAL A 80 -26.82 13.33 5.73
CA VAL A 80 -27.50 14.10 6.79
C VAL A 80 -26.59 14.22 7.99
N LYS A 81 -26.42 15.45 8.47
CA LYS A 81 -25.83 15.78 9.77
C LYS A 81 -26.93 16.26 10.69
N SER A 82 -27.14 15.53 11.78
CA SER A 82 -28.10 15.94 12.82
C SER A 82 -27.52 17.05 13.68
N CYS A 83 -28.27 18.13 13.86
CA CYS A 83 -28.00 19.18 14.82
C CYS A 83 -29.04 19.12 15.95
N GLN A 84 -28.82 19.85 17.06
CA GLN A 84 -29.73 19.77 18.23
C GLN A 84 -31.18 20.05 17.89
N LYS A 85 -31.47 21.09 17.10
CA LYS A 85 -32.82 21.53 16.78
C LYS A 85 -33.27 21.26 15.34
N SER A 86 -32.31 21.07 14.42
CA SER A 86 -32.51 20.91 12.98
C SER A 86 -31.67 19.76 12.44
N ALA A 87 -31.70 19.54 11.15
CA ALA A 87 -30.77 18.69 10.42
C ALA A 87 -30.22 19.45 9.22
N VAL A 88 -29.01 19.11 8.80
CA VAL A 88 -28.38 19.71 7.65
C VAL A 88 -28.14 18.60 6.62
N ILE A 89 -28.54 18.85 5.38
CA ILE A 89 -28.37 17.91 4.27
C ILE A 89 -27.23 18.41 3.37
N LEU A 90 -26.32 17.52 3.00
CA LEU A 90 -25.27 17.74 2.01
C LEU A 90 -25.87 17.58 0.61
N LEU A 91 -25.63 18.56 -0.26
CA LEU A 91 -26.19 18.60 -1.62
C LEU A 91 -25.16 18.13 -2.65
N TRP A 92 -24.22 19.00 -3.02
CA TRP A 92 -23.21 18.77 -4.06
C TRP A 92 -22.04 19.76 -3.89
N HIS A 93 -20.99 19.58 -4.68
CA HIS A 93 -19.89 20.55 -4.75
C HIS A 93 -20.37 21.93 -5.18
N ALA A 94 -20.08 22.94 -4.38
CA ALA A 94 -20.37 24.32 -4.69
C ALA A 94 -19.44 25.26 -3.93
N GLU A 95 -19.11 26.38 -4.55
CA GLU A 95 -18.28 27.42 -3.96
C GLU A 95 -19.13 28.60 -3.44
N VAL A 96 -20.35 28.74 -3.96
CA VAL A 96 -21.28 29.82 -3.62
C VAL A 96 -22.66 29.26 -3.24
N ALA A 97 -23.34 29.93 -2.33
CA ALA A 97 -24.69 29.55 -1.86
C ALA A 97 -25.79 30.05 -2.74
N GLU A 98 -25.52 31.07 -3.58
CA GLU A 98 -26.50 31.68 -4.47
C GLU A 98 -26.98 30.69 -5.53
N GLY A 99 -28.29 30.72 -5.84
CA GLY A 99 -28.91 29.85 -6.85
C GLY A 99 -29.07 28.37 -6.44
N VAL A 100 -28.61 27.96 -5.23
CA VAL A 100 -28.74 26.56 -4.80
C VAL A 100 -30.19 26.17 -4.60
N LEU A 101 -31.03 27.02 -4.04
CA LEU A 101 -32.47 26.75 -3.87
C LEU A 101 -33.21 26.71 -5.22
N ASP A 102 -32.85 27.60 -6.15
CA ASP A 102 -33.43 27.62 -7.50
C ASP A 102 -33.08 26.32 -8.26
N LYS A 103 -31.84 25.88 -8.11
CA LYS A 103 -31.41 24.61 -8.67
C LYS A 103 -32.11 23.41 -8.05
N LEU A 104 -32.34 23.40 -6.73
CA LEU A 104 -33.14 22.36 -6.07
C LEU A 104 -34.54 22.32 -6.64
N HIS A 105 -35.18 23.50 -6.78
CA HIS A 105 -36.51 23.62 -7.36
C HIS A 105 -36.58 23.13 -8.83
N SER A 106 -35.58 23.49 -9.64
CA SER A 106 -35.45 23.01 -11.03
C SER A 106 -35.27 21.49 -11.14
N LEU A 107 -34.71 20.85 -10.13
CA LEU A 107 -34.58 19.39 -10.01
C LEU A 107 -35.84 18.71 -9.46
N GLY A 108 -36.93 19.46 -9.23
CA GLY A 108 -38.18 18.93 -8.71
C GLY A 108 -38.17 18.64 -7.21
N VAL A 109 -37.19 19.18 -6.47
CA VAL A 109 -37.12 19.02 -5.01
C VAL A 109 -38.00 20.09 -4.36
N GLU A 110 -38.90 19.68 -3.48
CA GLU A 110 -39.72 20.60 -2.69
C GLU A 110 -38.84 21.40 -1.71
N THR A 111 -38.83 22.73 -1.87
CA THR A 111 -38.03 23.64 -1.04
C THR A 111 -38.78 24.15 0.19
N ALA A 112 -40.05 23.90 0.31
CA ALA A 112 -40.83 24.27 1.49
C ALA A 112 -40.35 23.51 2.74
N GLY A 113 -39.96 24.27 3.78
CA GLY A 113 -39.39 23.70 5.03
C GLY A 113 -37.89 23.55 5.00
N LEU A 114 -37.21 23.99 3.94
CA LEU A 114 -35.77 24.20 3.93
C LEU A 114 -35.44 25.56 4.56
N GLY A 115 -34.37 25.58 5.31
CA GLY A 115 -33.83 26.77 5.96
C GLY A 115 -32.64 27.34 5.18
N LYS A 116 -31.63 27.77 5.92
CA LYS A 116 -30.46 28.44 5.37
C LYS A 116 -29.59 27.49 4.53
N VAL A 117 -29.20 27.96 3.35
CA VAL A 117 -28.10 27.36 2.56
C VAL A 117 -26.76 27.85 3.08
N ALA A 118 -25.81 26.98 3.21
CA ALA A 118 -24.45 27.32 3.61
C ALA A 118 -23.41 26.55 2.78
N ILE A 119 -22.24 27.15 2.61
CA ILE A 119 -21.08 26.47 2.05
C ILE A 119 -20.24 25.90 3.20
N THR A 120 -19.93 24.64 3.13
CA THR A 120 -19.22 23.90 4.17
C THR A 120 -18.03 23.17 3.56
N LYS A 121 -16.91 23.13 4.29
CA LYS A 121 -15.76 22.31 3.92
C LYS A 121 -15.91 20.92 4.50
N VAL A 122 -15.75 19.90 3.66
CA VAL A 122 -15.86 18.49 4.02
C VAL A 122 -14.65 17.72 3.52
N ALA A 123 -14.34 16.57 4.11
CA ALA A 123 -13.24 15.73 3.64
C ALA A 123 -13.47 15.30 2.19
N SER A 124 -12.45 15.44 1.34
CA SER A 124 -12.50 15.07 -0.07
C SER A 124 -12.53 13.55 -0.29
N ARG A 125 -12.04 12.78 0.68
CA ARG A 125 -11.99 11.33 0.65
C ARG A 125 -12.26 10.73 2.03
N GLN A 126 -12.53 9.44 2.06
CA GLN A 126 -12.64 8.68 3.30
C GLN A 126 -11.30 8.69 4.05
N PRO A 127 -11.28 8.89 5.38
CA PRO A 127 -10.09 8.67 6.19
C PRO A 127 -9.67 7.20 6.10
N ILE A 128 -8.37 6.97 5.87
CA ILE A 128 -7.78 5.64 5.70
C ILE A 128 -7.26 5.13 7.05
N THR A 129 -6.69 6.04 7.87
CA THR A 129 -6.12 5.71 9.17
C THR A 129 -6.96 6.28 10.32
N ARG A 130 -6.79 5.66 11.49
CA ARG A 130 -7.44 6.14 12.73
C ARG A 130 -7.00 7.55 13.09
N ALA A 131 -5.72 7.88 12.86
CA ALA A 131 -5.19 9.22 13.09
C ALA A 131 -5.92 10.27 12.25
N GLN A 132 -6.14 10.02 10.97
CA GLN A 132 -6.91 10.88 10.07
C GLN A 132 -8.36 11.03 10.53
N PHE A 133 -8.99 9.94 10.93
CA PHE A 133 -10.37 9.96 11.41
C PHE A 133 -10.54 10.78 12.69
N VAL A 134 -9.63 10.62 13.66
CA VAL A 134 -9.62 11.39 14.91
C VAL A 134 -9.38 12.86 14.61
N HIS A 135 -8.37 13.18 13.78
CA HIS A 135 -8.07 14.57 13.39
C HIS A 135 -9.27 15.27 12.74
N LEU A 136 -9.93 14.60 11.79
CA LEU A 136 -11.16 15.14 11.17
C LEU A 136 -12.28 15.40 12.17
N ARG A 137 -12.43 14.55 13.18
CA ARG A 137 -13.49 14.71 14.22
C ARG A 137 -13.26 15.86 15.18
N GLU A 138 -12.00 16.18 15.43
CA GLU A 138 -11.60 17.27 16.34
C GLU A 138 -11.66 18.63 15.65
N GLU A 139 -11.70 18.67 14.32
CA GLU A 139 -11.79 19.91 13.58
C GLU A 139 -13.16 20.58 13.72
N GLU A 140 -13.15 21.91 13.79
CA GLU A 140 -14.36 22.70 13.76
C GLU A 140 -15.11 22.48 12.44
N GLY A 141 -16.41 22.27 12.53
CA GLY A 141 -17.26 22.04 11.36
C GLY A 141 -17.25 20.58 10.86
N TYR A 142 -16.67 19.63 11.62
CA TYR A 142 -16.66 18.23 11.22
C TYR A 142 -17.97 17.76 10.58
N TRP A 143 -17.85 17.10 9.40
CA TRP A 143 -18.97 16.43 8.74
C TRP A 143 -18.84 14.91 8.89
N PRO A 144 -19.92 14.20 9.31
CA PRO A 144 -19.86 12.76 9.54
C PRO A 144 -19.48 11.98 8.28
N SER A 145 -18.43 11.17 8.39
CA SER A 145 -17.95 10.27 7.35
C SER A 145 -17.99 8.81 7.83
N SER A 146 -18.03 7.88 6.89
CA SER A 146 -17.76 6.47 7.19
C SER A 146 -16.26 6.27 7.46
N PHE A 147 -15.94 5.39 8.39
CA PHE A 147 -14.57 4.94 8.66
C PHE A 147 -14.61 3.44 8.97
N HIS A 148 -13.77 2.68 8.29
CA HIS A 148 -13.53 1.28 8.56
C HIS A 148 -12.06 1.12 8.84
N GLU A 149 -11.74 0.72 10.07
CA GLU A 149 -10.36 0.52 10.50
C GLU A 149 -9.76 -0.71 9.82
N ASP A 150 -8.69 -0.51 9.07
CA ASP A 150 -7.84 -1.59 8.56
C ASP A 150 -6.76 -1.86 9.61
N LYS A 151 -6.92 -2.97 10.34
CA LYS A 151 -6.02 -3.34 11.44
C LYS A 151 -4.60 -3.67 10.97
N GLU A 152 -4.47 -4.23 9.77
CA GLU A 152 -3.16 -4.54 9.18
C GLU A 152 -2.43 -3.24 8.86
N LEU A 153 -3.09 -2.32 8.14
CA LEU A 153 -2.54 -1.01 7.84
C LEU A 153 -2.18 -0.21 9.11
N GLU A 154 -3.06 -0.20 10.12
CA GLU A 154 -2.79 0.48 11.40
C GLU A 154 -1.58 -0.11 12.12
N SER A 155 -1.39 -1.43 12.05
CA SER A 155 -0.22 -2.09 12.63
C SER A 155 1.06 -1.73 11.88
N LEU A 156 1.02 -1.54 10.55
CA LEU A 156 2.13 -1.04 9.75
C LEU A 156 2.47 0.42 10.10
N VAL A 157 1.46 1.29 10.20
CA VAL A 157 1.64 2.71 10.56
C VAL A 157 2.21 2.86 11.97
N SER A 158 1.73 2.05 12.91
CA SER A 158 2.18 2.09 14.32
C SER A 158 3.50 1.35 14.58
N GLY A 159 4.05 0.63 13.59
CA GLY A 159 5.26 -0.17 13.76
C GLY A 159 5.07 -1.41 14.65
N THR A 160 3.84 -1.89 14.81
CA THR A 160 3.51 -3.08 15.64
C THR A 160 3.21 -4.32 14.81
N HIS A 161 3.30 -4.23 13.49
CA HIS A 161 3.05 -5.35 12.59
C HIS A 161 4.07 -6.49 12.81
N GLY A 162 3.65 -7.73 12.60
CA GLY A 162 4.48 -8.92 12.79
C GLY A 162 5.79 -8.94 12.01
N LEU A 163 5.90 -8.16 10.93
CA LEU A 163 7.15 -8.00 10.15
C LEU A 163 8.30 -7.40 10.96
N TRP A 164 8.04 -6.70 12.06
CA TRP A 164 9.07 -6.17 12.97
C TRP A 164 9.43 -7.14 14.10
N GLY A 165 8.76 -8.32 14.17
CA GLY A 165 9.06 -9.36 15.15
C GLY A 165 10.44 -9.99 14.92
N GLU A 166 11.06 -10.49 15.99
CA GLU A 166 12.38 -11.11 15.96
C GLU A 166 12.45 -12.28 14.96
N LYS A 167 11.46 -13.16 14.97
CA LYS A 167 11.38 -14.29 14.02
C LYS A 167 11.31 -13.83 12.57
N ALA A 168 10.49 -12.83 12.27
CA ALA A 168 10.38 -12.27 10.92
C ALA A 168 11.71 -11.63 10.48
N ARG A 169 12.43 -11.00 11.40
CA ARG A 169 13.74 -10.41 11.15
C ARG A 169 14.79 -11.46 10.78
N GLU A 170 14.85 -12.58 11.50
CA GLU A 170 15.75 -13.69 11.17
C GLU A 170 15.48 -14.26 9.78
N GLU A 171 14.19 -14.40 9.42
CA GLU A 171 13.78 -14.83 8.09
C GLU A 171 14.18 -13.84 7.00
N GLN A 172 13.98 -12.54 7.25
CA GLN A 172 14.36 -11.45 6.35
C GLN A 172 15.88 -11.39 6.17
N ASP A 173 16.66 -11.48 7.25
CA ASP A 173 18.14 -11.51 7.20
C ASP A 173 18.64 -12.65 6.33
N LYS A 174 18.07 -13.84 6.48
CA LYS A 174 18.41 -15.01 5.66
C LYS A 174 18.11 -14.77 4.19
N MET A 175 16.92 -14.25 3.86
CA MET A 175 16.51 -13.99 2.48
C MET A 175 17.34 -12.86 1.85
N LEU A 176 17.60 -11.78 2.58
CA LEU A 176 18.47 -10.69 2.12
C LEU A 176 19.91 -11.16 1.89
N GLY A 177 20.42 -12.04 2.74
CA GLY A 177 21.73 -12.68 2.53
C GLY A 177 21.82 -13.47 1.22
N LEU A 178 20.72 -14.08 0.79
CA LEU A 178 20.64 -14.77 -0.51
C LEU A 178 20.64 -13.82 -1.72
N CYS A 179 20.20 -12.57 -1.55
CA CYS A 179 20.15 -11.58 -2.64
C CYS A 179 21.55 -11.17 -3.14
N GLY A 180 22.58 -11.27 -2.27
CA GLY A 180 23.91 -10.72 -2.58
C GLY A 180 23.87 -9.20 -2.67
N SER A 181 24.83 -8.57 -3.37
CA SER A 181 24.98 -7.11 -3.41
C SER A 181 24.00 -6.39 -4.34
N HIS A 182 23.51 -7.05 -5.37
CA HIS A 182 22.71 -6.42 -6.45
C HIS A 182 21.53 -7.28 -6.93
N GLY A 183 21.32 -8.44 -6.34
CA GLY A 183 20.29 -9.38 -6.76
C GLY A 183 19.00 -9.25 -5.96
N GLY A 184 18.13 -10.24 -6.17
CA GLY A 184 16.89 -10.40 -5.44
C GLY A 184 16.45 -11.85 -5.40
N VAL A 185 15.49 -12.10 -4.52
CA VAL A 185 14.88 -13.41 -4.29
C VAL A 185 13.37 -13.25 -4.22
N VAL A 186 12.64 -14.17 -4.83
CA VAL A 186 11.20 -14.37 -4.63
C VAL A 186 11.02 -15.60 -3.79
N ALA A 187 10.25 -15.48 -2.73
CA ALA A 187 10.03 -16.56 -1.77
C ALA A 187 8.53 -16.78 -1.48
N ASP A 188 8.19 -18.04 -1.24
CA ASP A 188 6.94 -18.49 -0.66
C ASP A 188 7.23 -18.91 0.79
N GLY A 189 6.95 -18.02 1.74
CA GLY A 189 7.48 -18.14 3.10
C GLY A 189 9.00 -18.23 3.10
N MET A 190 9.56 -19.30 3.65
CA MET A 190 11.00 -19.55 3.69
C MET A 190 11.56 -20.28 2.47
N ARG A 191 10.73 -20.59 1.50
CA ARG A 191 11.11 -21.34 0.30
C ARG A 191 11.42 -20.38 -0.85
N VAL A 192 12.63 -20.49 -1.42
CA VAL A 192 13.02 -19.69 -2.59
C VAL A 192 12.34 -20.24 -3.84
N VAL A 193 11.58 -19.40 -4.52
CA VAL A 193 10.91 -19.70 -5.80
C VAL A 193 11.79 -19.27 -6.97
N ALA A 194 12.39 -18.11 -6.89
CA ALA A 194 13.28 -17.57 -7.91
C ALA A 194 14.38 -16.72 -7.28
N LYS A 195 15.55 -16.72 -7.92
CA LYS A 195 16.69 -15.88 -7.56
C LYS A 195 17.33 -15.34 -8.83
N GLY A 196 17.70 -14.06 -8.84
CA GLY A 196 18.33 -13.44 -9.99
C GLY A 196 18.81 -12.03 -9.70
N GLN A 197 19.45 -11.44 -10.68
CA GLN A 197 19.88 -10.04 -10.65
C GLN A 197 19.56 -9.37 -11.98
N GLY A 198 19.45 -8.04 -11.98
CA GLY A 198 19.26 -7.27 -13.19
C GLY A 198 20.46 -7.36 -14.13
N SER A 199 20.24 -7.12 -15.42
CA SER A 199 21.29 -6.99 -16.43
C SER A 199 21.34 -5.56 -16.93
N THR A 200 22.55 -5.06 -17.17
CA THR A 200 22.77 -3.77 -17.84
C THR A 200 22.59 -3.84 -19.36
N ASP A 201 22.58 -5.04 -19.92
CA ASP A 201 22.52 -5.25 -21.36
C ASP A 201 21.14 -5.02 -21.95
N HIS A 202 20.12 -4.97 -21.09
CA HIS A 202 18.75 -4.73 -21.50
C HIS A 202 18.07 -3.70 -20.58
N PRO A 203 17.52 -2.59 -21.12
CA PRO A 203 17.01 -1.48 -20.31
C PRO A 203 15.84 -1.84 -19.40
N LEU A 204 15.11 -2.92 -19.69
CA LEU A 204 14.00 -3.40 -18.88
C LEU A 204 14.39 -4.55 -17.93
N ALA A 205 15.63 -5.05 -18.00
CA ALA A 205 16.08 -6.17 -17.18
C ALA A 205 16.49 -5.71 -15.76
N HIS A 206 15.67 -4.90 -15.12
CA HIS A 206 15.82 -4.61 -13.69
C HIS A 206 15.60 -5.86 -12.86
N THR A 207 16.25 -5.96 -11.71
CA THR A 207 16.16 -7.14 -10.82
C THR A 207 14.73 -7.58 -10.57
N ALA A 208 13.81 -6.65 -10.27
CA ALA A 208 12.40 -6.99 -10.03
C ALA A 208 11.72 -7.61 -11.27
N MET A 209 11.98 -7.09 -12.46
CA MET A 209 11.40 -7.60 -13.72
C MET A 209 11.98 -8.97 -14.08
N VAL A 210 13.27 -9.17 -13.85
CA VAL A 210 13.93 -10.47 -14.01
C VAL A 210 13.30 -11.51 -13.09
N LEU A 211 13.07 -11.18 -11.84
CA LEU A 211 12.45 -12.08 -10.86
C LEU A 211 11.03 -12.46 -11.27
N VAL A 212 10.22 -11.52 -11.75
CA VAL A 212 8.86 -11.78 -12.26
C VAL A 212 8.91 -12.75 -13.44
N ASP A 213 9.85 -12.58 -14.38
CA ASP A 213 10.01 -13.48 -15.52
C ASP A 213 10.47 -14.89 -15.08
N LEU A 214 11.38 -14.98 -14.09
CA LEU A 214 11.82 -16.27 -13.53
C LEU A 214 10.66 -17.00 -12.83
N VAL A 215 9.79 -16.28 -12.11
CA VAL A 215 8.58 -16.88 -11.55
C VAL A 215 7.64 -17.35 -12.66
N ALA A 216 7.44 -16.58 -13.72
CA ALA A 216 6.65 -17.01 -14.87
C ALA A 216 7.24 -18.29 -15.52
N ARG A 217 8.57 -18.39 -15.63
CA ARG A 217 9.27 -19.59 -16.12
C ARG A 217 9.03 -20.80 -15.21
N SER A 218 9.03 -20.62 -13.89
CA SER A 218 8.72 -21.71 -12.95
C SER A 218 7.33 -22.30 -13.18
N GLN A 219 6.44 -21.52 -13.83
CA GLN A 219 5.05 -21.88 -14.15
C GLN A 219 4.87 -22.27 -15.63
N GLY A 220 5.97 -22.41 -16.38
CA GLY A 220 5.94 -22.78 -17.82
C GLY A 220 5.75 -21.60 -18.79
N GLY A 221 5.87 -20.35 -18.31
CA GLY A 221 5.80 -19.11 -19.09
C GLY A 221 7.17 -18.45 -19.25
N GLY A 222 7.16 -17.11 -19.25
CA GLY A 222 8.34 -16.25 -19.37
C GLY A 222 8.50 -15.64 -20.76
N ALA A 223 8.94 -14.39 -20.80
CA ALA A 223 9.05 -13.61 -22.04
C ALA A 223 10.50 -13.48 -22.55
N TRP A 224 11.49 -13.53 -21.64
CA TRP A 224 12.88 -13.27 -22.00
C TRP A 224 13.70 -14.56 -22.13
N SER A 225 14.56 -14.60 -23.15
CA SER A 225 15.57 -15.64 -23.28
C SER A 225 16.78 -15.25 -22.44
N PHE A 226 16.78 -15.64 -21.15
CA PHE A 226 18.03 -15.59 -20.39
C PHE A 226 18.92 -16.73 -20.86
N THR A 227 20.13 -16.39 -21.31
CA THR A 227 21.18 -17.39 -21.51
C THR A 227 21.50 -18.04 -20.15
N ASP A 228 21.89 -19.31 -20.18
CA ASP A 228 22.24 -20.12 -19.00
C ASP A 228 23.34 -19.46 -18.15
N SER A 229 22.96 -18.47 -17.38
CA SER A 229 23.82 -17.79 -16.43
C SER A 229 23.62 -18.40 -15.06
N PRO A 230 24.71 -18.77 -14.33
CA PRO A 230 24.62 -19.28 -12.96
C PRO A 230 23.99 -18.26 -11.98
N SER A 231 23.84 -17.01 -12.43
CA SER A 231 23.21 -15.94 -11.64
C SER A 231 21.68 -16.04 -11.61
N PHE A 232 21.06 -16.88 -12.45
CA PHE A 232 19.60 -17.04 -12.50
C PHE A 232 19.23 -18.46 -12.07
N SER A 233 18.28 -18.56 -11.17
CA SER A 233 17.70 -19.84 -10.78
C SER A 233 16.21 -19.66 -10.46
N PHE A 234 15.44 -20.70 -10.78
CA PHE A 234 14.05 -20.81 -10.37
C PHE A 234 13.75 -22.27 -10.01
N THR A 235 12.79 -22.47 -9.12
CA THR A 235 12.30 -23.79 -8.75
C THR A 235 11.02 -24.07 -9.50
N PRO A 236 10.94 -25.12 -10.34
CA PRO A 236 9.70 -25.49 -11.04
C PRO A 236 8.54 -25.71 -10.07
N VAL A 237 7.32 -25.32 -10.49
CA VAL A 237 6.12 -25.43 -9.64
C VAL A 237 5.86 -26.86 -9.16
N GLN A 238 6.19 -27.88 -9.99
CA GLN A 238 6.07 -29.29 -9.63
C GLN A 238 6.91 -29.67 -8.39
N GLU A 239 8.04 -28.98 -8.16
CA GLU A 239 8.88 -29.17 -6.99
C GLU A 239 8.39 -28.35 -5.78
N LEU A 240 7.48 -27.39 -6.01
CA LEU A 240 6.93 -26.53 -4.97
C LEU A 240 5.73 -27.16 -4.24
N THR A 241 5.11 -28.20 -4.79
CA THR A 241 3.98 -28.88 -4.15
C THR A 241 4.45 -29.92 -3.14
N PRO A 242 3.91 -29.95 -1.90
CA PRO A 242 4.17 -31.05 -0.97
C PRO A 242 3.62 -32.36 -1.54
N LEU A 243 4.39 -33.43 -1.42
CA LEU A 243 4.04 -34.81 -1.89
C LEU A 243 2.80 -35.42 -1.23
N THR A 244 2.00 -34.71 -0.45
CA THR A 244 0.94 -35.22 0.39
C THR A 244 -0.50 -34.96 -0.09
N SER A 245 -0.71 -34.33 -1.23
CA SER A 245 -2.07 -34.16 -1.77
C SER A 245 -2.18 -34.74 -3.18
N SER A 246 -2.99 -35.75 -3.32
CA SER A 246 -3.29 -36.45 -4.58
C SER A 246 -4.17 -35.65 -5.57
N THR A 247 -4.37 -34.38 -5.32
CA THR A 247 -5.00 -33.45 -6.24
C THR A 247 -4.03 -32.31 -6.52
N VAL A 248 -3.22 -32.49 -7.56
CA VAL A 248 -2.41 -31.40 -8.12
C VAL A 248 -3.38 -30.33 -8.63
N PRO A 249 -3.43 -29.11 -8.06
CA PRO A 249 -4.09 -28.03 -8.74
C PRO A 249 -3.30 -27.79 -10.01
N SER A 250 -3.92 -27.92 -11.16
CA SER A 250 -3.31 -27.75 -12.49
C SER A 250 -2.86 -26.29 -12.76
N THR A 251 -3.04 -25.42 -11.81
CA THR A 251 -2.65 -24.01 -11.85
C THR A 251 -2.01 -23.64 -10.51
N GLY A 252 -0.70 -23.45 -10.52
CA GLY A 252 -0.01 -22.74 -9.43
C GLY A 252 -0.58 -21.33 -9.24
N PRO A 253 -0.19 -20.63 -8.16
CA PRO A 253 -0.64 -19.25 -7.95
C PRO A 253 -0.33 -18.41 -9.20
N TYR A 254 -1.34 -17.65 -9.65
CA TYR A 254 -1.23 -16.86 -10.87
C TYR A 254 -0.15 -15.78 -10.68
N LEU A 255 0.92 -15.86 -11.48
CA LEU A 255 2.08 -14.97 -11.41
C LEU A 255 2.74 -14.96 -10.00
N CYS A 256 3.04 -13.76 -9.48
CA CYS A 256 3.71 -13.54 -8.19
C CYS A 256 2.73 -13.32 -7.02
N THR A 257 1.44 -13.63 -7.17
CA THR A 257 0.45 -13.39 -6.12
C THR A 257 0.75 -14.22 -4.88
N GLY A 258 0.86 -13.54 -3.73
CA GLY A 258 1.14 -14.18 -2.45
C GLY A 258 2.62 -14.43 -2.16
N TYR A 259 3.52 -14.15 -3.09
CA TYR A 259 4.96 -14.26 -2.88
C TYR A 259 5.57 -12.99 -2.27
N THR A 260 6.63 -13.15 -1.50
CA THR A 260 7.44 -12.05 -0.98
C THR A 260 8.67 -11.87 -1.86
N VAL A 261 8.96 -10.62 -2.22
CA VAL A 261 10.14 -10.26 -3.01
C VAL A 261 11.15 -9.54 -2.11
N TYR A 262 12.36 -10.03 -2.08
CA TYR A 262 13.49 -9.43 -1.40
C TYR A 262 14.46 -8.86 -2.44
N LEU A 263 14.87 -7.62 -2.29
CA LEU A 263 15.79 -6.93 -3.20
C LEU A 263 16.93 -6.32 -2.39
N ALA A 264 18.17 -6.59 -2.77
CA ALA A 264 19.35 -6.00 -2.13
C ALA A 264 19.44 -4.49 -2.39
N LYS A 265 18.92 -4.03 -3.56
CA LYS A 265 18.93 -2.64 -3.94
C LYS A 265 17.65 -2.30 -4.71
N TRP A 266 16.98 -1.22 -4.32
CA TRP A 266 15.89 -0.65 -5.10
C TRP A 266 16.46 0.14 -6.27
N VAL A 267 16.12 -0.26 -7.49
CA VAL A 267 16.46 0.51 -8.69
C VAL A 267 15.29 1.45 -8.97
N SER A 268 15.43 2.72 -8.63
CA SER A 268 14.51 3.73 -9.13
C SER A 268 14.73 3.90 -10.64
N CYS A 269 13.66 3.85 -11.41
CA CYS A 269 13.67 4.19 -12.84
C CYS A 269 13.76 5.72 -13.06
N THR A 270 14.50 6.44 -12.21
CA THR A 270 14.82 7.82 -12.50
C THR A 270 15.89 7.82 -13.57
N SER A 271 15.47 8.05 -14.81
CA SER A 271 16.37 8.42 -15.91
C SER A 271 17.28 9.54 -15.42
N ASN A 272 18.58 9.28 -15.37
CA ASN A 272 19.58 10.33 -15.35
C ASN A 272 19.42 11.10 -16.67
N THR A 273 18.62 12.15 -16.69
CA THR A 273 18.74 13.24 -17.65
C THR A 273 19.86 14.11 -17.10
N GLY A 274 21.10 13.78 -17.45
CA GLY A 274 22.27 14.64 -17.38
C GLY A 274 22.40 15.41 -18.66
#